data_e284085ca4b87b844decbae6de90eb02
#
_entry.id   e284085ca4b87b844decbae6de90eb02
#
_cell.length_a   1.000
_cell.length_b   1.000
_cell.length_c   1.000
_cell.angle_alpha   90.00
_cell.angle_beta   90.00
_cell.angle_gamma   90.00
#
_symmetry.space_group_name_H-M   'P 1'
#
loop_
_entity.id
_entity.type
_entity.pdbx_description
1 polymer ?
#
loop_
_entity_poly.entity_id
_entity_poly.type
_entity_poly.pdbx_seq_one_letter_code
_entity_poly.pdbx_strand_id
1 'polypeptide(L)'
;MRLRGLSIIFCTLAVAATIPAIAHHSFAAEFDINRPISLDGVVTRFELSNPHSWLHLEITTEAGEKQQWQVEGGAPNALIRRGWTRTSVPAGIQVHVEGFQARDRSFRASGREITLPDGSSLFMGSVGIGAPSTE
;
A
#
# COMPACT_ATOMS: atom_id res chain seq x y z
N MET A 1 -48.15 23.95 49.82
CA MET A 1 -47.56 24.18 48.49
C MET A 1 -46.34 23.34 48.34
N ARG A 2 -46.39 22.32 47.49
CA ARG A 2 -45.30 21.35 47.29
C ARG A 2 -44.58 21.75 45.98
N LEU A 3 -43.35 22.26 46.10
CA LEU A 3 -42.49 22.43 44.96
C LEU A 3 -41.96 21.07 44.50
N ARG A 4 -42.40 20.63 43.35
CA ARG A 4 -41.88 19.48 42.66
C ARG A 4 -40.61 19.91 41.95
N GLY A 5 -39.43 19.48 42.44
CA GLY A 5 -38.18 19.64 41.81
C GLY A 5 -38.16 18.90 40.48
N LEU A 6 -37.96 19.64 39.41
CA LEU A 6 -37.75 19.12 38.06
C LEU A 6 -36.27 18.75 37.94
N SER A 7 -36.00 17.46 38.14
CA SER A 7 -34.66 16.92 37.87
C SER A 7 -34.44 16.88 36.36
N ILE A 8 -33.73 17.82 35.83
CA ILE A 8 -33.25 17.81 34.47
C ILE A 8 -32.09 16.84 34.41
N ILE A 9 -32.34 15.63 33.95
CA ILE A 9 -31.32 14.66 33.61
C ILE A 9 -30.67 15.18 32.32
N PHE A 10 -29.51 15.81 32.46
CA PHE A 10 -28.65 16.20 31.33
C PHE A 10 -28.00 14.91 30.80
N CYS A 11 -28.71 14.25 29.92
CA CYS A 11 -28.16 13.11 29.17
C CYS A 11 -27.15 13.68 28.16
N THR A 12 -25.92 13.87 28.60
CA THR A 12 -24.79 14.16 27.70
C THR A 12 -24.60 12.93 26.81
N LEU A 13 -25.21 12.99 25.64
CA LEU A 13 -24.97 12.07 24.56
C LEU A 13 -23.52 12.29 24.11
N ALA A 14 -22.58 11.57 24.72
CA ALA A 14 -21.23 11.44 24.24
C ALA A 14 -21.33 10.72 22.89
N VAL A 15 -21.49 11.47 21.81
CA VAL A 15 -21.23 11.00 20.46
C VAL A 15 -19.74 10.69 20.43
N ALA A 16 -19.39 9.48 20.77
CA ALA A 16 -18.09 8.92 20.46
C ALA A 16 -18.00 8.98 18.93
N ALA A 17 -17.41 10.06 18.42
CA ALA A 17 -16.93 10.10 17.06
C ALA A 17 -15.90 8.96 16.98
N THR A 18 -16.36 7.79 16.56
CA THR A 18 -15.48 6.73 16.10
C THR A 18 -14.84 7.27 14.83
N ILE A 19 -13.79 8.06 15.03
CA ILE A 19 -12.83 8.31 13.97
C ILE A 19 -12.38 6.89 13.61
N PRO A 20 -12.63 6.42 12.38
CA PRO A 20 -12.01 5.19 11.95
C PRO A 20 -10.52 5.44 12.18
N ALA A 21 -9.93 4.77 13.15
CA ALA A 21 -8.51 4.59 13.21
C ALA A 21 -8.21 3.73 11.98
N ILE A 22 -8.23 4.37 10.82
CA ILE A 22 -7.62 3.84 9.64
C ILE A 22 -6.18 3.77 10.09
N ALA A 23 -5.74 2.56 10.40
CA ALA A 23 -4.35 2.25 10.56
C ALA A 23 -3.70 2.49 9.18
N HIS A 24 -3.61 3.74 8.80
CA HIS A 24 -2.53 4.21 7.99
C HIS A 24 -1.32 4.00 8.90
N HIS A 25 -0.77 2.79 8.87
CA HIS A 25 0.63 2.68 9.13
C HIS A 25 1.21 3.80 8.29
N SER A 26 1.62 4.88 8.95
CA SER A 26 2.08 6.00 8.15
C SER A 26 3.23 5.44 7.32
N PHE A 27 3.21 5.65 6.01
CA PHE A 27 4.33 5.24 5.14
C PHE A 27 5.67 5.48 5.84
N ALA A 28 5.82 6.66 6.47
CA ALA A 28 7.01 7.04 7.19
C ALA A 28 7.34 6.16 8.41
N ALA A 29 6.41 5.39 8.95
CA ALA A 29 6.69 4.46 10.04
C ALA A 29 7.35 3.17 9.55
N GLU A 30 6.96 2.70 8.36
CA GLU A 30 7.42 1.41 7.81
C GLU A 30 8.47 1.57 6.71
N PHE A 31 8.36 2.59 5.88
CA PHE A 31 9.23 2.78 4.70
C PHE A 31 10.05 4.06 4.79
N ASP A 32 11.17 4.09 4.07
CA ASP A 32 12.08 5.22 4.06
C ASP A 32 12.12 5.88 2.69
N ILE A 33 11.55 7.09 2.58
CA ILE A 33 11.55 7.86 1.32
C ILE A 33 12.95 8.20 0.81
N ASN A 34 13.95 8.18 1.70
CA ASN A 34 15.35 8.41 1.33
C ASN A 34 16.07 7.12 0.88
N ARG A 35 15.33 6.02 0.78
CA ARG A 35 15.84 4.73 0.31
C ARG A 35 15.03 4.24 -0.89
N PRO A 36 15.14 4.92 -2.04
CA PRO A 36 14.52 4.45 -3.26
C PRO A 36 15.09 3.08 -3.64
N ILE A 37 14.21 2.23 -4.16
CA ILE A 37 14.59 0.94 -4.76
C ILE A 37 14.20 0.92 -6.22
N SER A 38 14.98 0.15 -6.97
CA SER A 38 14.77 -0.15 -8.38
C SER A 38 15.08 -1.64 -8.53
N LEU A 39 14.05 -2.45 -8.74
CA LEU A 39 14.14 -3.91 -8.68
C LEU A 39 13.69 -4.52 -9.99
N ASP A 40 14.54 -5.34 -10.59
CA ASP A 40 14.18 -6.23 -11.69
C ASP A 40 13.95 -7.63 -11.15
N GLY A 41 12.77 -8.18 -11.34
CA GLY A 41 12.41 -9.46 -10.77
C GLY A 41 11.30 -10.20 -11.49
N VAL A 42 11.15 -11.45 -11.16
CA VAL A 42 10.09 -12.32 -11.66
C VAL A 42 8.95 -12.33 -10.65
N VAL A 43 7.74 -12.05 -11.12
CA VAL A 43 6.55 -12.12 -10.28
C VAL A 43 6.32 -13.57 -9.85
N THR A 44 6.24 -13.81 -8.56
CA THR A 44 5.87 -15.10 -8.00
C THR A 44 4.39 -15.14 -7.62
N ARG A 45 3.84 -13.99 -7.17
CA ARG A 45 2.42 -13.86 -6.78
C ARG A 45 2.00 -12.39 -6.77
N PHE A 46 0.74 -12.14 -7.10
CA PHE A 46 0.09 -10.84 -6.90
C PHE A 46 -1.25 -11.02 -6.19
N GLU A 47 -1.48 -10.21 -5.15
CA GLU A 47 -2.67 -10.28 -4.32
C GLU A 47 -3.34 -8.90 -4.23
N LEU A 48 -4.61 -8.85 -4.64
CA LEU A 48 -5.51 -7.72 -4.36
C LEU A 48 -6.23 -8.04 -3.05
N SER A 49 -5.65 -7.66 -1.92
CA SER A 49 -6.17 -7.89 -0.58
C SER A 49 -6.30 -6.59 0.21
N ASN A 50 -7.27 -6.52 1.13
CA ASN A 50 -7.42 -5.39 2.04
C ASN A 50 -6.54 -5.58 3.28
N PRO A 51 -5.97 -4.50 3.84
CA PRO A 51 -6.08 -3.09 3.40
C PRO A 51 -5.14 -2.74 2.24
N HIS A 52 -4.12 -3.53 1.95
CA HIS A 52 -3.11 -3.27 0.92
C HIS A 52 -2.94 -4.46 -0.01
N SER A 53 -2.65 -4.16 -1.28
CA SER A 53 -2.26 -5.17 -2.26
C SER A 53 -0.79 -5.53 -2.12
N TRP A 54 -0.43 -6.73 -2.54
CA TRP A 54 0.94 -7.24 -2.41
C TRP A 54 1.43 -7.86 -3.71
N LEU A 55 2.63 -7.44 -4.12
CA LEU A 55 3.37 -8.04 -5.20
C LEU A 55 4.58 -8.79 -4.63
N HIS A 56 4.69 -10.06 -4.92
CA HIS A 56 5.81 -10.90 -4.52
C HIS A 56 6.72 -11.12 -5.72
N LEU A 57 8.01 -10.85 -5.52
CA LEU A 57 9.03 -10.94 -6.56
C LEU A 57 10.17 -11.85 -6.13
N GLU A 58 10.70 -12.63 -7.04
CA GLU A 58 12.00 -13.25 -6.92
C GLU A 58 13.02 -12.41 -7.69
N ILE A 59 14.01 -11.87 -6.97
CA ILE A 59 15.11 -11.09 -7.52
C ILE A 59 16.34 -12.01 -7.53
N THR A 60 17.06 -12.05 -8.65
CA THR A 60 18.38 -12.70 -8.70
C THR A 60 19.43 -11.60 -8.66
N THR A 61 20.27 -11.62 -7.63
CA THR A 61 21.38 -10.65 -7.48
C THR A 61 22.48 -10.91 -8.50
N GLU A 62 23.38 -9.96 -8.68
CA GLU A 62 24.57 -10.13 -9.53
C GLU A 62 25.45 -11.32 -9.09
N ALA A 63 25.43 -11.66 -7.79
CA ALA A 63 26.12 -12.83 -7.26
C ALA A 63 25.36 -14.16 -7.50
N GLY A 64 24.18 -14.11 -8.14
CA GLY A 64 23.33 -15.27 -8.39
C GLY A 64 22.46 -15.70 -7.22
N GLU A 65 22.44 -14.95 -6.14
CA GLU A 65 21.59 -15.22 -4.98
C GLU A 65 20.14 -14.85 -5.26
N LYS A 66 19.21 -15.67 -4.80
CA LYS A 66 17.78 -15.41 -4.91
C LYS A 66 17.24 -14.72 -3.65
N GLN A 67 16.57 -13.61 -3.85
CA GLN A 67 15.91 -12.83 -2.79
C GLN A 67 14.41 -12.80 -3.05
N GLN A 68 13.62 -13.06 -2.01
CA GLN A 68 12.16 -12.96 -2.07
C GLN A 68 11.73 -11.60 -1.53
N TRP A 69 11.24 -10.75 -2.41
CA TRP A 69 10.79 -9.41 -2.08
C TRP A 69 9.26 -9.35 -1.98
N GLN A 70 8.78 -8.54 -1.05
CA GLN A 70 7.36 -8.20 -0.88
C GLN A 70 7.19 -6.70 -1.11
N VAL A 71 6.41 -6.36 -2.12
CA VAL A 71 6.16 -4.96 -2.48
C VAL A 71 4.70 -4.64 -2.17
N GLU A 72 4.51 -3.72 -1.21
CA GLU A 72 3.21 -3.22 -0.82
C GLU A 72 2.69 -2.23 -1.85
N GLY A 73 1.47 -2.42 -2.30
CA GLY A 73 0.74 -1.50 -3.16
C GLY A 73 -0.42 -0.83 -2.42
N GLY A 74 -1.14 0.02 -3.11
CA GLY A 74 -2.34 0.66 -2.62
C GLY A 74 -3.48 -0.31 -2.33
N ALA A 75 -4.56 0.20 -1.75
CA ALA A 75 -5.77 -0.58 -1.51
C ALA A 75 -6.35 -1.11 -2.85
N PRO A 76 -6.92 -2.32 -2.86
CA PRO A 76 -7.43 -2.96 -4.08
C PRO A 76 -8.35 -2.06 -4.89
N ASN A 77 -9.31 -1.40 -4.26
CA ASN A 77 -10.24 -0.51 -4.95
C ASN A 77 -9.55 0.69 -5.62
N ALA A 78 -8.46 1.19 -5.05
CA ALA A 78 -7.69 2.28 -5.65
C ALA A 78 -6.92 1.78 -6.89
N LEU A 79 -6.34 0.60 -6.81
CA LEU A 79 -5.62 -0.01 -7.93
C LEU A 79 -6.58 -0.37 -9.07
N ILE A 80 -7.73 -0.98 -8.78
CA ILE A 80 -8.75 -1.33 -9.78
C ILE A 80 -9.22 -0.08 -10.55
N ARG A 81 -9.47 1.04 -9.87
CA ARG A 81 -9.81 2.32 -10.53
C ARG A 81 -8.72 2.85 -11.46
N ARG A 82 -7.47 2.42 -11.26
CA ARG A 82 -6.31 2.76 -12.10
C ARG A 82 -6.02 1.73 -13.18
N GLY A 83 -6.92 0.80 -13.39
CA GLY A 83 -6.81 -0.21 -14.44
C GLY A 83 -6.17 -1.53 -14.04
N TRP A 84 -5.84 -1.70 -12.74
CA TRP A 84 -5.34 -2.99 -12.27
C TRP A 84 -6.43 -4.05 -12.25
N THR A 85 -6.05 -5.27 -12.60
CA THR A 85 -6.86 -6.47 -12.49
C THR A 85 -6.08 -7.55 -11.74
N ARG A 86 -6.74 -8.64 -11.38
CA ARG A 86 -6.07 -9.80 -10.78
C ARG A 86 -5.02 -10.45 -11.70
N THR A 87 -5.12 -10.19 -12.99
CA THR A 87 -4.25 -10.76 -14.04
C THR A 87 -3.30 -9.74 -14.65
N SER A 88 -3.25 -8.51 -14.14
CA SER A 88 -2.33 -7.47 -14.65
C SER A 88 -0.87 -7.88 -14.56
N VAL A 89 -0.51 -8.63 -13.52
CA VAL A 89 0.85 -9.12 -13.27
C VAL A 89 0.82 -10.61 -12.94
N PRO A 90 0.65 -11.48 -13.93
CA PRO A 90 0.62 -12.92 -13.70
C PRO A 90 1.99 -13.42 -13.21
N ALA A 91 1.97 -14.52 -12.44
CA ALA A 91 3.20 -15.18 -12.03
C ALA A 91 4.04 -15.60 -13.23
N GLY A 92 5.36 -15.48 -13.10
CA GLY A 92 6.33 -15.85 -14.13
C GLY A 92 6.76 -14.73 -15.07
N ILE A 93 6.07 -13.57 -15.08
CA ILE A 93 6.55 -12.42 -15.87
C ILE A 93 7.68 -11.69 -15.17
N GLN A 94 8.59 -11.15 -15.96
CA GLN A 94 9.62 -10.24 -15.46
C GLN A 94 9.09 -8.82 -15.45
N VAL A 95 9.33 -8.10 -14.37
CA VAL A 95 8.89 -6.73 -14.20
C VAL A 95 10.00 -5.88 -13.58
N HIS A 96 9.91 -4.58 -13.82
CA HIS A 96 10.71 -3.59 -13.13
C HIS A 96 9.84 -2.84 -12.13
N VAL A 97 10.29 -2.70 -10.87
CA VAL A 97 9.54 -2.06 -9.80
C VAL A 97 10.35 -0.94 -9.18
N GLU A 98 9.77 0.24 -9.14
CA GLU A 98 10.28 1.37 -8.37
C GLU A 98 9.47 1.55 -7.09
N GLY A 99 10.15 1.99 -6.02
CA GLY A 99 9.52 2.24 -4.74
C GLY A 99 10.51 2.64 -3.66
N PHE A 100 10.17 2.33 -2.42
CA PHE A 100 10.97 2.71 -1.25
C PHE A 100 11.11 1.53 -0.31
N GLN A 101 12.34 1.25 0.14
CA GLN A 101 12.63 0.12 1.00
C GLN A 101 12.08 0.32 2.42
N ALA A 102 11.77 -0.78 3.08
CA ALA A 102 11.43 -0.79 4.50
C ALA A 102 12.59 -0.28 5.36
N ARG A 103 12.26 0.43 6.45
CA ARG A 103 13.25 1.01 7.38
C ARG A 103 14.13 -0.02 8.05
N ASP A 104 13.59 -1.20 8.31
CA ASP A 104 14.32 -2.32 8.91
C ASP A 104 15.29 -3.01 7.93
N ARG A 105 15.34 -2.55 6.67
CA ARG A 105 16.17 -3.08 5.59
C ARG A 105 15.83 -4.50 5.15
N SER A 106 14.68 -5.00 5.56
CA SER A 106 14.17 -6.27 5.04
C SER A 106 13.90 -6.18 3.53
N PHE A 107 13.66 -7.32 2.89
CA PHE A 107 13.26 -7.40 1.48
C PHE A 107 11.77 -7.04 1.32
N ARG A 108 11.40 -5.90 1.88
CA ARG A 108 10.08 -5.28 1.76
C ARG A 108 10.22 -3.88 1.20
N ALA A 109 9.25 -3.48 0.40
CA ALA A 109 9.19 -2.14 -0.15
C ALA A 109 7.74 -1.66 -0.25
N SER A 110 7.54 -0.34 -0.25
CA SER A 110 6.33 0.28 -0.75
C SER A 110 6.53 0.56 -2.24
N GLY A 111 5.72 -0.06 -3.10
CA GLY A 111 5.78 0.13 -4.53
C GLY A 111 5.20 1.47 -4.95
N ARG A 112 5.83 2.09 -5.92
CA ARG A 112 5.37 3.31 -6.58
C ARG A 112 4.85 3.01 -7.97
N GLU A 113 5.70 2.41 -8.80
CA GLU A 113 5.42 2.10 -10.19
C GLU A 113 5.94 0.72 -10.55
N ILE A 114 5.23 0.04 -11.42
CA ILE A 114 5.67 -1.20 -12.04
C ILE A 114 5.67 -1.03 -13.55
N THR A 115 6.77 -1.42 -14.20
CA THR A 115 6.88 -1.48 -15.66
C THR A 115 6.79 -2.93 -16.11
N LEU A 116 5.88 -3.19 -17.03
CA LEU A 116 5.62 -4.50 -17.60
C LEU A 116 6.56 -4.82 -18.78
N PRO A 117 6.64 -6.08 -19.24
CA PRO A 117 7.55 -6.46 -20.34
C PRO A 117 7.27 -5.75 -21.67
N ASP A 118 6.06 -5.28 -21.88
CA ASP A 118 5.67 -4.52 -23.08
C ASP A 118 6.04 -3.02 -22.99
N GLY A 119 6.67 -2.60 -21.88
CA GLY A 119 7.04 -1.21 -21.61
C GLY A 119 5.92 -0.35 -21.03
N SER A 120 4.73 -0.88 -20.84
CA SER A 120 3.65 -0.16 -20.17
C SER A 120 3.92 -0.07 -18.67
N SER A 121 3.48 1.04 -18.05
CA SER A 121 3.64 1.27 -16.63
C SER A 121 2.29 1.35 -15.93
N LEU A 122 2.24 0.82 -14.72
CA LEU A 122 1.10 0.90 -13.83
C LEU A 122 1.53 1.50 -12.49
N PHE A 123 0.84 2.56 -12.06
CA PHE A 123 1.05 3.12 -10.74
C PHE A 123 0.44 2.21 -9.66
N MET A 124 1.24 1.76 -8.71
CA MET A 124 0.80 0.85 -7.65
C MET A 124 0.81 1.47 -6.25
N GLY A 125 1.28 2.71 -6.11
CA GLY A 125 1.41 3.36 -4.81
C GLY A 125 0.09 3.74 -4.16
N SER A 126 0.15 4.04 -2.86
CA SER A 126 -0.97 4.65 -2.14
C SER A 126 -1.17 6.10 -2.54
N VAL A 127 -2.41 6.60 -2.42
CA VAL A 127 -2.73 8.00 -2.67
C VAL A 127 -1.96 8.87 -1.68
N GLY A 128 -1.24 9.88 -2.18
CA GLY A 128 -0.50 10.85 -1.37
C GLY A 128 1.01 10.60 -1.26
N ILE A 129 1.53 9.49 -1.79
CA ILE A 129 2.96 9.23 -1.83
C ILE A 129 3.39 9.10 -3.29
N GLY A 130 3.83 10.23 -3.88
CA GLY A 130 4.36 10.26 -5.24
C GLY A 130 3.37 9.91 -6.34
N ALA A 131 2.06 10.02 -6.06
CA ALA A 131 1.05 9.91 -7.11
C ALA A 131 1.25 11.03 -8.14
N PRO A 132 1.19 10.72 -9.45
CA PRO A 132 1.14 11.77 -10.46
C PRO A 132 -0.05 12.67 -10.15
N SER A 133 0.17 14.00 -10.11
CA SER A 133 -0.91 14.96 -10.10
C SER A 133 -1.72 14.74 -11.37
N THR A 134 -2.98 14.33 -11.23
CA THR A 134 -3.93 14.41 -12.34
C THR A 134 -4.25 15.89 -12.54
N GLU A 135 -3.55 16.55 -13.45
CA GLU A 135 -4.04 17.77 -14.10
C GLU A 135 -5.06 17.40 -15.15
#